data_cfc10586ac2540b854da23299dbba87a
#
_entry.id   cfc10586ac2540b854da23299dbba87a
#
_cell.length_a   1.000
_cell.length_b   1.000
_cell.length_c   1.000
_cell.angle_alpha   90.00
_cell.angle_beta   90.00
_cell.angle_gamma   90.00
#
_symmetry.space_group_name_H-M   'P 1'
#
loop_
_entity.id
_entity.type
_entity.pdbx_description
1 polymer ?
#
loop_
_entity_poly.entity_id
_entity_poly.type
_entity_poly.pdbx_seq_one_letter_code
_entity_poly.pdbx_strand_id
1 'polypeptide(L)'
;LMIVMGMGGIYRGLIHEAILLVDRVGADLWVVQGNTRGPFAEISRIPGNLENRVRSVQGVAGARRFVSHTIQREQSGKALRIVVEGLAWPEDRGDWVPLLSGRSLRQAHYEMIADVSLNLALGEKITLGKDRYEVVGLTSGMVGTSGDGLAFFTVSDALAIQFDVPGEAVRLERAARRARVENSELGRLQPLLLDRAVGSARGIPALPAPLVSAVLVTLQPGADVSAVRATLGTWPDVTVYSTKEQKDMLLDGMVDKARRQIGLFRVLLIFISTIIIALIIYTLT
;
A
#
# COMPACT_ATOMS: atom_id res chain seq x y z
N LEU A 1 -17.85 -13.00 -31.59
CA LEU A 1 -17.62 -14.00 -30.54
C LEU A 1 -16.18 -13.96 -30.01
N MET A 2 -15.15 -13.98 -30.90
CA MET A 2 -13.71 -13.95 -30.50
C MET A 2 -13.33 -12.75 -29.60
N ILE A 3 -13.80 -11.54 -29.90
CA ILE A 3 -13.51 -10.33 -29.13
C ILE A 3 -14.07 -10.45 -27.70
N VAL A 4 -15.28 -10.96 -27.54
CA VAL A 4 -15.92 -11.15 -26.23
C VAL A 4 -15.21 -12.21 -25.40
N MET A 5 -14.75 -13.31 -26.04
CA MET A 5 -13.97 -14.34 -25.36
C MET A 5 -12.57 -13.83 -24.97
N GLY A 6 -11.91 -13.04 -25.83
CA GLY A 6 -10.63 -12.43 -25.54
C GLY A 6 -10.70 -11.45 -24.37
N MET A 7 -11.72 -10.57 -24.34
CA MET A 7 -11.95 -9.66 -23.21
C MET A 7 -12.22 -10.41 -21.90
N GLY A 8 -12.96 -11.53 -21.96
CA GLY A 8 -13.20 -12.36 -20.77
C GLY A 8 -11.94 -13.03 -20.22
N GLY A 9 -11.00 -13.41 -21.10
CA GLY A 9 -9.69 -13.97 -20.70
C GLY A 9 -8.79 -12.94 -20.03
N ILE A 10 -8.67 -11.76 -20.63
CA ILE A 10 -7.89 -10.64 -20.06
C ILE A 10 -8.45 -10.23 -18.68
N TYR A 11 -9.79 -10.16 -18.58
CA TYR A 11 -10.45 -9.81 -17.32
C TYR A 11 -10.18 -10.83 -16.21
N ARG A 12 -10.21 -12.13 -16.51
CA ARG A 12 -9.86 -13.18 -15.53
C ARG A 12 -8.40 -13.14 -15.13
N GLY A 13 -7.49 -12.83 -16.05
CA GLY A 13 -6.08 -12.64 -15.77
C GLY A 13 -5.86 -11.50 -14.79
N LEU A 14 -6.42 -10.33 -15.05
CA LEU A 14 -6.36 -9.16 -14.16
C LEU A 14 -6.91 -9.44 -12.75
N ILE A 15 -8.04 -10.15 -12.66
CA ILE A 15 -8.59 -10.56 -11.36
C ILE A 15 -7.62 -11.46 -10.62
N HIS A 16 -7.08 -12.46 -11.30
CA HIS A 16 -6.14 -13.40 -10.67
C HIS A 16 -4.89 -12.69 -10.14
N GLU A 17 -4.33 -11.80 -10.92
CA GLU A 17 -3.16 -11.01 -10.54
C GLU A 17 -3.47 -10.08 -9.35
N ALA A 18 -4.61 -9.40 -9.35
CA ALA A 18 -4.97 -8.47 -8.28
C ALA A 18 -5.20 -9.14 -6.91
N ILE A 19 -5.69 -10.39 -6.88
CA ILE A 19 -5.89 -11.13 -5.62
C ILE A 19 -4.65 -11.90 -5.19
N LEU A 20 -3.65 -12.04 -6.06
CA LEU A 20 -2.45 -12.86 -5.81
C LEU A 20 -1.69 -12.40 -4.57
N LEU A 21 -1.57 -11.09 -4.38
CA LEU A 21 -0.96 -10.50 -3.19
C LEU A 21 -1.68 -10.94 -1.91
N VAL A 22 -3.02 -10.79 -1.88
CA VAL A 22 -3.84 -11.12 -0.71
C VAL A 22 -3.81 -12.62 -0.40
N ASP A 23 -3.72 -13.45 -1.44
CA ASP A 23 -3.62 -14.91 -1.30
C ASP A 23 -2.28 -15.36 -0.73
N ARG A 24 -1.21 -14.73 -1.19
CA ARG A 24 0.15 -15.16 -0.91
C ARG A 24 0.71 -14.62 0.40
N VAL A 25 0.26 -13.44 0.82
CA VAL A 25 0.78 -12.76 2.03
C VAL A 25 0.56 -13.58 3.32
N GLY A 26 -0.35 -14.55 3.32
CA GLY A 26 -0.53 -15.49 4.42
C GLY A 26 -1.07 -14.86 5.72
N ALA A 27 -2.04 -13.96 5.60
CA ALA A 27 -2.79 -13.40 6.73
C ALA A 27 -4.15 -14.08 6.86
N ASP A 28 -4.59 -14.35 8.09
CA ASP A 28 -5.94 -14.85 8.36
C ASP A 28 -6.92 -13.70 8.49
N LEU A 29 -6.50 -12.64 9.22
CA LEU A 29 -7.29 -11.43 9.43
C LEU A 29 -6.48 -10.18 9.08
N TRP A 30 -7.20 -9.14 8.66
CA TRP A 30 -6.68 -7.83 8.30
C TRP A 30 -7.31 -6.79 9.21
N VAL A 31 -6.49 -6.16 10.06
CA VAL A 31 -6.92 -5.05 10.92
C VAL A 31 -6.57 -3.76 10.21
N VAL A 32 -7.59 -2.98 9.90
CA VAL A 32 -7.50 -1.73 9.14
C VAL A 32 -8.16 -0.59 9.90
N GLN A 33 -8.06 0.63 9.40
CA GLN A 33 -8.73 1.79 9.98
C GLN A 33 -10.25 1.57 10.07
N GLY A 34 -10.84 2.02 11.15
CA GLY A 34 -12.29 1.95 11.37
C GLY A 34 -13.07 2.59 10.22
N ASN A 35 -14.16 1.94 9.82
CA ASN A 35 -15.04 2.38 8.75
C ASN A 35 -14.38 2.54 7.36
N THR A 36 -13.27 1.83 7.09
CA THR A 36 -12.65 1.76 5.75
C THR A 36 -12.72 0.35 5.20
N ARG A 37 -12.69 0.23 3.87
CA ARG A 37 -12.76 -1.05 3.15
C ARG A 37 -11.37 -1.70 2.95
N GLY A 38 -10.40 -1.39 3.84
CA GLY A 38 -9.10 -2.02 3.84
C GLY A 38 -8.06 -1.36 2.96
N PRO A 39 -6.81 -1.84 2.97
CA PRO A 39 -5.68 -1.08 2.44
C PRO A 39 -5.67 -0.97 0.90
N PHE A 40 -6.40 -1.83 0.20
CA PHE A 40 -6.38 -1.89 -1.27
C PHE A 40 -7.55 -1.18 -1.94
N ALA A 41 -8.74 -1.18 -1.30
CA ALA A 41 -9.94 -0.53 -1.84
C ALA A 41 -10.04 0.93 -1.42
N GLU A 42 -9.58 1.25 -0.21
CA GLU A 42 -9.58 2.59 0.37
C GLU A 42 -8.29 2.83 1.16
N ILE A 43 -7.93 4.09 1.34
CA ILE A 43 -6.75 4.44 2.14
C ILE A 43 -7.05 4.12 3.60
N SER A 44 -6.25 3.24 4.20
CA SER A 44 -6.28 2.90 5.61
C SER A 44 -5.01 3.39 6.29
N ARG A 45 -5.17 4.02 7.46
CA ARG A 45 -4.06 4.56 8.27
C ARG A 45 -4.32 4.28 9.74
N ILE A 46 -3.57 3.33 10.29
CA ILE A 46 -3.62 2.94 11.70
C ILE A 46 -2.26 3.13 12.36
N PRO A 47 -2.20 3.43 13.66
CA PRO A 47 -0.92 3.54 14.36
C PRO A 47 -0.13 2.23 14.33
N GLY A 48 1.16 2.30 13.97
CA GLY A 48 2.01 1.10 13.86
C GLY A 48 2.21 0.34 15.16
N ASN A 49 2.02 0.98 16.33
CA ASN A 49 2.07 0.33 17.64
C ASN A 49 0.82 -0.56 17.93
N LEU A 50 -0.23 -0.46 17.12
CA LEU A 50 -1.40 -1.32 17.20
C LEU A 50 -1.03 -2.81 17.03
N GLU A 51 0.05 -3.11 16.32
CA GLU A 51 0.61 -4.45 16.17
C GLU A 51 0.80 -5.14 17.52
N ASN A 52 1.39 -4.45 18.50
CA ASN A 52 1.64 -5.02 19.84
C ASN A 52 0.34 -5.34 20.59
N ARG A 53 -0.66 -4.45 20.44
CA ARG A 53 -1.98 -4.65 21.04
C ARG A 53 -2.71 -5.82 20.39
N VAL A 54 -2.63 -5.96 19.07
CA VAL A 54 -3.21 -7.10 18.35
C VAL A 54 -2.53 -8.40 18.74
N ARG A 55 -1.20 -8.40 18.85
CA ARG A 55 -0.41 -9.59 19.23
C ARG A 55 -0.75 -10.11 20.62
N SER A 56 -1.24 -9.26 21.53
CA SER A 56 -1.63 -9.66 22.89
C SER A 56 -3.03 -10.31 22.98
N VAL A 57 -3.78 -10.36 21.88
CA VAL A 57 -5.11 -10.99 21.87
C VAL A 57 -4.99 -12.51 21.86
N GLN A 58 -5.76 -13.16 22.74
CA GLN A 58 -5.78 -14.62 22.83
C GLN A 58 -6.21 -15.25 21.49
N GLY A 59 -5.49 -16.26 21.03
CA GLY A 59 -5.71 -16.93 19.75
C GLY A 59 -4.91 -16.33 18.58
N VAL A 60 -4.21 -15.21 18.79
CA VAL A 60 -3.28 -14.65 17.81
C VAL A 60 -1.91 -15.33 17.93
N ALA A 61 -1.41 -15.91 16.85
CA ALA A 61 -0.05 -16.47 16.77
C ALA A 61 0.96 -15.38 16.43
N GLY A 62 0.59 -14.44 15.58
CA GLY A 62 1.46 -13.35 15.13
C GLY A 62 0.67 -12.18 14.59
N ALA A 63 1.26 -11.01 14.72
CA ALA A 63 0.78 -9.78 14.11
C ALA A 63 1.96 -9.08 13.46
N ARG A 64 1.79 -8.54 12.26
CA ARG A 64 2.83 -7.86 11.50
C ARG A 64 2.28 -6.64 10.78
N ARG A 65 3.06 -5.58 10.71
CA ARG A 65 2.70 -4.34 10.03
C ARG A 65 2.76 -4.51 8.52
N PHE A 66 1.85 -3.84 7.85
CA PHE A 66 1.80 -3.81 6.40
C PHE A 66 1.53 -2.38 5.92
N VAL A 67 2.27 -1.95 4.90
CA VAL A 67 2.14 -0.62 4.29
C VAL A 67 1.85 -0.81 2.82
N SER A 68 0.83 -0.13 2.32
CA SER A 68 0.49 -0.11 0.90
C SER A 68 0.18 1.32 0.48
N HIS A 69 0.88 1.81 -0.54
CA HIS A 69 0.60 3.12 -1.15
C HIS A 69 1.15 3.18 -2.57
N THR A 70 0.62 4.09 -3.37
CA THR A 70 1.10 4.31 -4.74
C THR A 70 1.91 5.58 -4.82
N ILE A 71 3.06 5.50 -5.49
CA ILE A 71 3.88 6.67 -5.82
C ILE A 71 3.96 6.83 -7.34
N GLN A 72 4.16 8.07 -7.77
CA GLN A 72 4.46 8.39 -9.16
C GLN A 72 5.76 9.16 -9.20
N ARG A 73 6.69 8.69 -10.03
CA ARG A 73 8.01 9.29 -10.22
C ARG A 73 8.28 9.42 -11.72
N GLU A 74 9.17 10.32 -12.05
CA GLU A 74 9.71 10.42 -13.40
C GLU A 74 11.07 9.72 -13.44
N GLN A 75 11.20 8.77 -14.37
CA GLN A 75 12.45 8.06 -14.63
C GLN A 75 12.72 8.11 -16.13
N SER A 76 13.88 8.67 -16.50
CA SER A 76 14.30 8.79 -17.91
C SER A 76 13.24 9.45 -18.82
N GLY A 77 12.54 10.49 -18.31
CA GLY A 77 11.48 11.22 -19.03
C GLY A 77 10.15 10.48 -19.17
N LYS A 78 9.97 9.35 -18.45
CA LYS A 78 8.71 8.61 -18.40
C LYS A 78 8.15 8.61 -16.99
N ALA A 79 6.83 8.76 -16.87
CA ALA A 79 6.14 8.62 -15.60
C ALA A 79 6.13 7.13 -15.21
N LEU A 80 6.80 6.79 -14.12
CA LEU A 80 6.79 5.47 -13.50
C LEU A 80 5.84 5.50 -12.30
N ARG A 81 4.82 4.65 -12.34
CA ARG A 81 3.91 4.43 -11.21
C ARG A 81 4.26 3.11 -10.57
N ILE A 82 4.42 3.14 -9.25
CA ILE A 82 4.83 1.99 -8.44
C ILE A 82 3.84 1.86 -7.29
N VAL A 83 3.31 0.67 -7.09
CA VAL A 83 2.61 0.33 -5.85
C VAL A 83 3.66 -0.20 -4.87
N VAL A 84 3.87 0.54 -3.80
CA VAL A 84 4.85 0.23 -2.76
C VAL A 84 4.18 -0.60 -1.69
N GLU A 85 4.71 -1.79 -1.44
CA GLU A 85 4.26 -2.73 -0.42
C GLU A 85 5.35 -2.92 0.63
N GLY A 86 5.05 -2.52 1.88
CA GLY A 86 5.98 -2.62 2.99
C GLY A 86 5.76 -3.89 3.81
N LEU A 87 6.78 -4.72 3.89
CA LEU A 87 6.82 -6.00 4.61
C LEU A 87 7.47 -5.83 5.99
N ALA A 88 6.97 -6.53 6.99
CA ALA A 88 7.45 -6.46 8.37
C ALA A 88 8.75 -7.26 8.55
N TRP A 89 9.86 -6.76 8.01
CA TRP A 89 11.18 -7.37 8.21
C TRP A 89 11.60 -7.32 9.69
N PRO A 90 12.25 -8.35 10.26
CA PRO A 90 12.77 -9.57 9.64
C PRO A 90 11.76 -10.74 9.55
N GLU A 91 10.56 -10.62 10.12
CA GLU A 91 9.54 -11.68 10.18
C GLU A 91 8.97 -11.98 8.79
N ASP A 92 8.87 -10.99 7.94
CA ASP A 92 8.42 -11.12 6.55
C ASP A 92 9.48 -10.54 5.62
N ARG A 93 10.13 -11.42 4.86
CA ARG A 93 11.17 -11.08 3.88
C ARG A 93 10.67 -11.12 2.44
N GLY A 94 9.39 -11.41 2.26
CA GLY A 94 8.82 -11.62 0.93
C GLY A 94 9.15 -13.01 0.33
N ASP A 95 9.44 -14.02 1.16
CA ASP A 95 9.73 -15.38 0.68
C ASP A 95 8.54 -16.04 -0.02
N TRP A 96 7.34 -15.55 0.25
CA TRP A 96 6.09 -15.96 -0.40
C TRP A 96 5.86 -15.34 -1.78
N VAL A 97 6.63 -14.30 -2.15
CA VAL A 97 6.54 -13.66 -3.47
C VAL A 97 7.10 -14.63 -4.52
N PRO A 98 6.35 -14.92 -5.60
CA PRO A 98 6.84 -15.80 -6.66
C PRO A 98 7.95 -15.12 -7.47
N LEU A 99 9.20 -15.43 -7.14
CA LEU A 99 10.35 -14.85 -7.82
C LEU A 99 10.62 -15.53 -9.15
N LEU A 100 10.82 -14.74 -10.20
CA LEU A 100 11.36 -15.19 -11.49
C LEU A 100 12.89 -15.28 -11.44
N SER A 101 13.53 -14.33 -10.73
CA SER A 101 14.98 -14.28 -10.56
C SER A 101 15.35 -13.49 -9.32
N GLY A 102 16.58 -13.66 -8.84
CA GLY A 102 17.09 -12.97 -7.67
C GLY A 102 16.70 -13.67 -6.36
N ARG A 103 16.40 -12.89 -5.34
CA ARG A 103 16.16 -13.36 -3.97
C ARG A 103 15.19 -12.46 -3.20
N SER A 104 14.70 -12.95 -2.06
CA SER A 104 13.95 -12.19 -1.07
C SER A 104 14.83 -11.14 -0.36
N LEU A 105 14.20 -10.23 0.39
CA LEU A 105 14.86 -9.21 1.19
C LEU A 105 15.76 -9.83 2.27
N ARG A 106 17.00 -9.39 2.33
CA ARG A 106 17.97 -9.83 3.37
C ARG A 106 18.39 -8.73 4.31
N GLN A 107 18.19 -7.48 3.91
CA GLN A 107 18.57 -6.30 4.69
C GLN A 107 17.33 -5.51 5.09
N ALA A 108 17.45 -4.81 6.22
CA ALA A 108 16.40 -3.95 6.74
C ALA A 108 16.12 -2.72 5.86
N HIS A 109 17.09 -2.35 5.00
CA HIS A 109 17.04 -1.14 4.19
C HIS A 109 17.67 -1.33 2.83
N TYR A 110 17.23 -0.51 1.87
CA TYR A 110 17.83 -0.30 0.54
C TYR A 110 17.72 -1.48 -0.43
N GLU A 111 16.89 -2.45 -0.14
CA GLU A 111 16.56 -3.55 -1.04
C GLU A 111 15.10 -3.49 -1.47
N MET A 112 14.83 -3.95 -2.69
CA MET A 112 13.46 -4.10 -3.19
C MET A 112 13.31 -5.35 -4.06
N ILE A 113 12.10 -5.93 -4.03
CA ILE A 113 11.65 -6.91 -5.02
C ILE A 113 10.69 -6.16 -5.95
N ALA A 114 10.91 -6.24 -7.25
CA ALA A 114 10.14 -5.49 -8.24
C ALA A 114 9.37 -6.43 -9.18
N ASP A 115 8.15 -6.07 -9.55
CA ASP A 115 7.45 -6.73 -10.64
C ASP A 115 8.09 -6.33 -11.98
N VAL A 116 8.16 -7.30 -12.90
CA VAL A 116 8.74 -7.09 -14.24
C VAL A 116 8.03 -6.00 -15.06
N SER A 117 6.76 -5.71 -14.76
CA SER A 117 6.01 -4.62 -15.39
C SER A 117 6.59 -3.23 -15.12
N LEU A 118 7.41 -3.09 -14.08
CA LEU A 118 8.13 -1.84 -13.78
C LEU A 118 9.33 -1.61 -14.71
N ASN A 119 9.71 -2.61 -15.54
CA ASN A 119 10.84 -2.55 -16.46
C ASN A 119 12.18 -2.22 -15.78
N LEU A 120 12.36 -2.71 -14.54
CA LEU A 120 13.60 -2.61 -13.79
C LEU A 120 14.41 -3.91 -13.94
N ALA A 121 15.74 -3.78 -14.02
CA ALA A 121 16.63 -4.93 -14.12
C ALA A 121 17.09 -5.40 -12.73
N LEU A 122 17.42 -6.69 -12.62
CA LEU A 122 18.02 -7.24 -11.38
C LEU A 122 19.38 -6.55 -11.13
N GLY A 123 19.61 -6.09 -9.89
CA GLY A 123 20.79 -5.31 -9.51
C GLY A 123 20.73 -3.82 -9.87
N GLU A 124 19.69 -3.38 -10.57
CA GLU A 124 19.51 -1.96 -10.85
C GLU A 124 19.25 -1.17 -9.57
N LYS A 125 19.76 0.06 -9.53
CA LYS A 125 19.57 0.98 -8.40
C LYS A 125 18.67 2.13 -8.80
N ILE A 126 17.52 2.21 -8.17
CA ILE A 126 16.55 3.29 -8.38
C ILE A 126 16.53 4.23 -7.17
N THR A 127 16.40 5.53 -7.41
CA THR A 127 16.24 6.53 -6.34
C THR A 127 14.75 6.79 -6.10
N LEU A 128 14.29 6.48 -4.89
CA LEU A 128 12.94 6.76 -4.43
C LEU A 128 13.01 7.61 -3.16
N GLY A 129 12.45 8.81 -3.23
CA GLY A 129 12.65 9.77 -2.17
C GLY A 129 14.12 10.22 -2.09
N LYS A 130 14.74 10.05 -0.93
CA LYS A 130 16.14 10.42 -0.66
C LYS A 130 17.12 9.28 -0.82
N ASP A 131 16.61 8.05 -0.86
CA ASP A 131 17.43 6.85 -0.77
C ASP A 131 17.48 6.10 -2.10
N ARG A 132 18.51 5.28 -2.24
CA ARG A 132 18.70 4.39 -3.40
C ARG A 132 18.39 2.98 -2.99
N TYR A 133 17.55 2.32 -3.78
CA TYR A 133 17.11 0.95 -3.57
C TYR A 133 17.64 0.06 -4.67
N GLU A 134 18.17 -1.09 -4.31
CA GLU A 134 18.68 -2.10 -5.24
C GLU A 134 17.60 -3.15 -5.50
N VAL A 135 17.34 -3.45 -6.75
CA VAL A 135 16.44 -4.54 -7.16
C VAL A 135 17.13 -5.88 -6.90
N VAL A 136 16.76 -6.56 -5.82
CA VAL A 136 17.36 -7.84 -5.41
C VAL A 136 16.57 -9.05 -5.87
N GLY A 137 15.31 -8.86 -6.28
CA GLY A 137 14.43 -9.89 -6.80
C GLY A 137 13.48 -9.33 -7.86
N LEU A 138 13.14 -10.17 -8.83
CA LEU A 138 12.13 -9.88 -9.84
C LEU A 138 10.99 -10.88 -9.71
N THR A 139 9.76 -10.38 -9.74
CA THR A 139 8.52 -11.16 -9.72
C THR A 139 7.68 -10.86 -10.95
N SER A 140 6.65 -11.64 -11.20
CA SER A 140 5.69 -11.44 -12.30
C SER A 140 4.27 -11.65 -11.83
N GLY A 141 3.35 -10.87 -12.38
CA GLY A 141 1.93 -10.93 -12.06
C GLY A 141 1.57 -10.26 -10.73
N MET A 142 2.52 -9.58 -10.09
CA MET A 142 2.28 -8.77 -8.91
C MET A 142 1.95 -7.34 -9.32
N VAL A 143 0.66 -7.10 -9.60
CA VAL A 143 0.14 -5.79 -10.02
C VAL A 143 -0.98 -5.33 -9.11
N GLY A 144 -1.08 -4.04 -8.92
CA GLY A 144 -2.16 -3.43 -8.16
C GLY A 144 -3.48 -3.37 -8.94
N THR A 145 -4.54 -2.95 -8.26
CA THR A 145 -5.90 -2.81 -8.83
C THR A 145 -5.98 -1.85 -10.03
N SER A 146 -5.00 -0.98 -10.20
CA SER A 146 -4.88 -0.05 -11.33
C SER A 146 -4.03 -0.59 -12.47
N GLY A 147 -3.46 -1.81 -12.33
CA GLY A 147 -2.53 -2.40 -13.28
C GLY A 147 -1.08 -1.91 -13.14
N ASP A 148 -0.79 -1.12 -12.12
CA ASP A 148 0.57 -0.65 -11.82
C ASP A 148 1.37 -1.78 -11.14
N GLY A 149 2.64 -1.95 -11.49
CA GLY A 149 3.49 -2.98 -10.91
C GLY A 149 3.75 -2.76 -9.41
N LEU A 150 3.82 -3.86 -8.67
CA LEU A 150 4.15 -3.84 -7.25
C LEU A 150 5.67 -3.85 -7.05
N ALA A 151 6.09 -3.16 -6.00
CA ALA A 151 7.45 -3.22 -5.48
C ALA A 151 7.41 -3.45 -3.96
N PHE A 152 8.11 -4.48 -3.50
CA PHE A 152 8.14 -4.87 -2.10
C PHE A 152 9.39 -4.33 -1.43
N PHE A 153 9.19 -3.69 -0.30
CA PHE A 153 10.22 -3.08 0.55
C PHE A 153 10.03 -3.56 1.99
N THR A 154 10.92 -3.16 2.88
CA THR A 154 10.62 -3.22 4.31
C THR A 154 9.60 -2.14 4.69
N VAL A 155 8.85 -2.32 5.78
CA VAL A 155 7.94 -1.28 6.31
C VAL A 155 8.67 0.02 6.54
N SER A 156 9.90 -0.03 7.04
CA SER A 156 10.72 1.19 7.30
C SER A 156 11.00 1.96 6.03
N ASP A 157 11.38 1.27 4.97
CA ASP A 157 11.69 1.88 3.68
C ASP A 157 10.41 2.36 2.97
N ALA A 158 9.34 1.57 3.02
CA ALA A 158 8.04 1.97 2.47
C ALA A 158 7.53 3.26 3.12
N LEU A 159 7.68 3.40 4.43
CA LEU A 159 7.34 4.63 5.15
C LEU A 159 8.28 5.79 4.80
N ALA A 160 9.58 5.54 4.63
CA ALA A 160 10.53 6.56 4.19
C ALA A 160 10.20 7.10 2.80
N ILE A 161 9.79 6.20 1.88
CA ILE A 161 9.34 6.56 0.54
C ILE A 161 8.03 7.37 0.59
N GLN A 162 7.09 6.98 1.47
CA GLN A 162 5.78 7.64 1.61
C GLN A 162 5.92 9.06 2.18
N PHE A 163 6.75 9.23 3.19
CA PHE A 163 6.94 10.48 3.92
C PHE A 163 8.23 11.18 3.50
N ASP A 164 8.50 11.26 2.21
CA ASP A 164 9.61 12.06 1.69
C ASP A 164 9.41 13.55 2.05
N VAL A 165 9.59 13.85 3.34
CA VAL A 165 9.56 15.24 3.81
C VAL A 165 10.84 15.89 3.29
N PRO A 166 10.74 16.93 2.45
CA PRO A 166 11.90 17.65 1.96
C PRO A 166 12.80 18.06 3.14
N GLY A 167 14.10 17.82 3.05
CA GLY A 167 15.05 18.20 4.09
C GLY A 167 14.98 19.69 4.47
N GLU A 168 14.45 20.48 3.54
CA GLU A 168 14.12 21.88 3.73
C GLU A 168 12.99 22.09 4.76
N ALA A 169 11.90 21.31 4.70
CA ALA A 169 10.80 21.43 5.67
C ALA A 169 11.26 21.08 7.09
N VAL A 170 12.13 20.08 7.24
CA VAL A 170 12.74 19.75 8.55
C VAL A 170 13.66 20.85 9.04
N ARG A 171 14.45 21.46 8.13
CA ARG A 171 15.30 22.62 8.47
C ARG A 171 14.49 23.84 8.88
N LEU A 172 13.44 24.15 8.12
CA LEU A 172 12.53 25.27 8.43
C LEU A 172 11.81 25.06 9.76
N GLU A 173 11.34 23.85 10.05
CA GLU A 173 10.71 23.55 11.34
C GLU A 173 11.71 23.68 12.51
N ARG A 174 12.95 23.19 12.35
CA ARG A 174 14.02 23.38 13.35
C ARG A 174 14.37 24.85 13.52
N ALA A 175 14.47 25.61 12.44
CA ALA A 175 14.73 27.04 12.48
C ALA A 175 13.60 27.80 13.18
N ALA A 176 12.34 27.49 12.87
CA ALA A 176 11.17 28.07 13.52
C ALA A 176 11.08 27.74 15.00
N ARG A 177 11.50 26.53 15.41
CA ARG A 177 11.61 26.16 16.84
C ARG A 177 12.69 26.94 17.54
N ARG A 178 13.88 27.08 16.94
CA ARG A 178 14.98 27.89 17.50
C ARG A 178 14.55 29.34 17.66
N ALA A 179 13.95 29.96 16.63
CA ALA A 179 13.47 31.32 16.69
C ALA A 179 12.43 31.55 17.80
N ARG A 180 11.54 30.58 18.04
CA ARG A 180 10.57 30.64 19.14
C ARG A 180 11.21 30.59 20.51
N VAL A 181 12.26 29.80 20.68
CA VAL A 181 13.00 29.69 21.94
C VAL A 181 13.89 30.92 22.17
N GLU A 182 14.57 31.43 21.13
CA GLU A 182 15.37 32.67 21.19
C GLU A 182 14.54 33.90 21.53
N ASN A 183 13.29 33.94 21.11
CA ASN A 183 12.36 35.04 21.46
C ASN A 183 11.71 34.88 22.84
N SER A 184 11.96 33.77 23.55
CA SER A 184 11.54 33.58 24.93
C SER A 184 12.48 34.33 25.91
N GLU A 185 11.92 34.78 27.04
CA GLU A 185 12.75 35.46 28.10
C GLU A 185 13.91 34.56 28.60
N LEU A 186 13.70 33.24 28.61
CA LEU A 186 14.75 32.28 28.99
C LEU A 186 15.94 32.27 28.00
N GLY A 187 15.68 32.41 26.70
CA GLY A 187 16.73 32.48 25.68
C GLY A 187 17.57 33.74 25.76
N ARG A 188 16.98 34.86 26.21
CA ARG A 188 17.67 36.14 26.40
C ARG A 188 18.55 36.17 27.65
N LEU A 189 18.12 35.49 28.73
CA LEU A 189 18.80 35.52 30.02
C LEU A 189 19.92 34.46 30.13
N GLN A 190 19.77 33.32 29.47
CA GLN A 190 20.74 32.22 29.57
C GLN A 190 20.91 31.45 28.25
N PRO A 191 21.72 31.95 27.31
CA PRO A 191 21.95 31.32 26.01
C PRO A 191 22.43 29.87 26.06
N LEU A 192 23.19 29.49 27.09
CA LEU A 192 23.68 28.12 27.31
C LEU A 192 22.59 27.11 27.67
N LEU A 193 21.44 27.58 28.16
CA LEU A 193 20.27 26.71 28.41
C LEU A 193 19.42 26.47 27.17
N LEU A 194 19.62 27.24 26.10
CA LEU A 194 18.96 27.07 24.83
C LEU A 194 19.20 25.67 24.25
N ASP A 195 20.44 25.21 24.27
CA ASP A 195 20.79 23.87 23.79
C ASP A 195 20.22 22.77 24.69
N ARG A 196 20.12 22.99 26.00
CA ARG A 196 19.45 22.08 26.94
C ARG A 196 17.92 22.13 26.82
N ALA A 197 17.34 23.30 26.65
CA ALA A 197 15.89 23.46 26.47
C ALA A 197 15.41 22.90 25.14
N VAL A 198 16.20 23.00 24.08
CA VAL A 198 15.94 22.38 22.78
C VAL A 198 16.15 20.86 22.84
N GLY A 199 17.05 20.38 23.71
CA GLY A 199 17.31 18.97 23.98
C GLY A 199 16.44 18.35 25.07
N SER A 200 15.77 19.15 25.92
CA SER A 200 14.90 18.62 26.95
C SER A 200 13.56 18.15 26.34
N ALA A 201 13.24 16.92 26.62
CA ALA A 201 12.06 16.20 26.07
C ALA A 201 10.69 16.84 26.40
N ARG A 202 10.63 17.95 27.12
CA ARG A 202 9.38 18.62 27.51
C ARG A 202 8.70 19.44 26.40
N GLY A 203 9.37 19.67 25.27
CA GLY A 203 8.82 20.49 24.19
C GLY A 203 8.79 19.82 22.82
N ILE A 204 9.33 18.61 22.69
CA ILE A 204 9.20 17.82 21.45
C ILE A 204 7.96 16.95 21.61
N PRO A 205 6.86 17.23 20.87
CA PRO A 205 5.76 16.28 20.82
C PRO A 205 6.37 14.93 20.45
N ALA A 206 6.06 13.89 21.24
CA ALA A 206 6.41 12.53 20.85
C ALA A 206 5.96 12.37 19.39
N LEU A 207 6.88 12.01 18.50
CA LEU A 207 6.51 11.75 17.11
C LEU A 207 5.40 10.69 17.18
N PRO A 208 4.23 10.96 16.59
CA PRO A 208 3.17 9.95 16.55
C PRO A 208 3.75 8.68 15.96
N ALA A 209 3.29 7.54 16.45
CA ALA A 209 3.68 6.25 15.88
C ALA A 209 3.47 6.31 14.36
N PRO A 210 4.41 5.79 13.55
CA PRO A 210 4.26 5.80 12.11
C PRO A 210 2.94 5.11 11.75
N LEU A 211 2.19 5.70 10.82
CA LEU A 211 0.92 5.15 10.37
C LEU A 211 1.20 4.07 9.34
N VAL A 212 0.61 2.91 9.52
CA VAL A 212 0.66 1.77 8.59
C VAL A 212 -0.72 1.54 7.97
N SER A 213 -0.76 0.82 6.85
CA SER A 213 -2.01 0.59 6.12
C SER A 213 -2.86 -0.50 6.76
N ALA A 214 -2.23 -1.53 7.31
CA ALA A 214 -2.90 -2.62 8.00
C ALA A 214 -1.98 -3.28 9.04
N VAL A 215 -2.58 -4.03 9.96
CA VAL A 215 -1.90 -5.08 10.72
C VAL A 215 -2.44 -6.42 10.24
N LEU A 216 -1.53 -7.25 9.73
CA LEU A 216 -1.81 -8.62 9.30
C LEU A 216 -1.75 -9.54 10.49
N VAL A 217 -2.76 -10.37 10.67
CA VAL A 217 -2.89 -11.28 11.80
C VAL A 217 -2.81 -12.72 11.32
N THR A 218 -1.96 -13.50 11.98
CA THR A 218 -1.92 -14.95 11.83
C THR A 218 -2.46 -15.57 13.11
N LEU A 219 -3.38 -16.51 12.98
CA LEU A 219 -4.03 -17.16 14.10
C LEU A 219 -3.28 -18.42 14.56
N GLN A 220 -3.45 -18.78 15.82
CA GLN A 220 -2.97 -20.05 16.32
C GLN A 220 -3.75 -21.21 15.71
N PRO A 221 -3.12 -22.36 15.46
CA PRO A 221 -3.82 -23.55 15.00
C PRO A 221 -4.98 -23.91 15.94
N GLY A 222 -6.20 -24.00 15.40
CA GLY A 222 -7.40 -24.30 16.17
C GLY A 222 -8.02 -23.10 16.92
N ALA A 223 -7.50 -21.90 16.77
CA ALA A 223 -8.14 -20.71 17.33
C ALA A 223 -9.50 -20.43 16.69
N ASP A 224 -10.45 -20.00 17.50
CA ASP A 224 -11.74 -19.53 16.99
C ASP A 224 -11.60 -18.15 16.35
N VAL A 225 -11.65 -18.13 15.02
CA VAL A 225 -11.56 -16.93 14.20
C VAL A 225 -12.63 -15.89 14.58
N SER A 226 -13.84 -16.37 14.90
CA SER A 226 -14.98 -15.50 15.24
C SER A 226 -14.78 -14.83 16.60
N ALA A 227 -14.21 -15.53 17.56
CA ALA A 227 -13.90 -14.98 18.88
C ALA A 227 -12.80 -13.91 18.81
N VAL A 228 -11.70 -14.19 18.07
CA VAL A 228 -10.62 -13.21 17.84
C VAL A 228 -11.17 -11.98 17.12
N ARG A 229 -11.94 -12.17 16.06
CA ARG A 229 -12.57 -11.09 15.30
C ARG A 229 -13.51 -10.26 16.16
N ALA A 230 -14.35 -10.89 16.98
CA ALA A 230 -15.25 -10.19 17.89
C ALA A 230 -14.47 -9.34 18.89
N THR A 231 -13.41 -9.89 19.48
CA THR A 231 -12.54 -9.14 20.42
C THR A 231 -11.90 -7.92 19.76
N LEU A 232 -11.30 -8.07 18.60
CA LEU A 232 -10.70 -6.97 17.85
C LEU A 232 -11.75 -5.95 17.40
N GLY A 233 -12.93 -6.40 17.01
CA GLY A 233 -14.07 -5.57 16.56
C GLY A 233 -14.69 -4.70 17.66
N THR A 234 -14.36 -4.93 18.94
CA THR A 234 -14.78 -4.02 20.03
C THR A 234 -14.00 -2.71 20.03
N TRP A 235 -12.90 -2.62 19.30
CA TRP A 235 -12.08 -1.42 19.25
C TRP A 235 -12.67 -0.42 18.24
N PRO A 236 -12.97 0.83 18.65
CA PRO A 236 -13.73 1.77 17.83
C PRO A 236 -12.93 2.32 16.63
N ASP A 237 -11.62 2.23 16.70
CA ASP A 237 -10.66 2.81 15.74
C ASP A 237 -10.25 1.86 14.62
N VAL A 238 -10.73 0.61 14.66
CA VAL A 238 -10.37 -0.42 13.69
C VAL A 238 -11.58 -1.18 13.13
N THR A 239 -11.39 -1.73 11.95
CA THR A 239 -12.30 -2.73 11.35
C THR A 239 -11.46 -3.97 11.03
N VAL A 240 -12.06 -5.15 11.20
CA VAL A 240 -11.39 -6.42 10.99
C VAL A 240 -12.05 -7.19 9.86
N TYR A 241 -11.25 -7.51 8.85
CA TYR A 241 -11.68 -8.31 7.71
C TYR A 241 -10.94 -9.64 7.66
N SER A 242 -11.60 -10.68 7.21
CA SER A 242 -10.95 -11.91 6.81
C SER A 242 -10.28 -11.74 5.46
N THR A 243 -9.31 -12.59 5.15
CA THR A 243 -8.67 -12.63 3.83
C THR A 243 -9.68 -12.84 2.70
N LYS A 244 -10.75 -13.62 2.95
CA LYS A 244 -11.84 -13.77 1.98
C LYS A 244 -12.59 -12.46 1.73
N GLU A 245 -12.97 -11.74 2.78
CA GLU A 245 -13.65 -10.44 2.64
C GLU A 245 -12.77 -9.40 1.92
N GLN A 246 -11.44 -9.40 2.17
CA GLN A 246 -10.51 -8.53 1.44
C GLN A 246 -10.51 -8.83 -0.07
N LYS A 247 -10.51 -10.12 -0.44
CA LYS A 247 -10.62 -10.52 -1.85
C LYS A 247 -11.94 -10.11 -2.46
N ASP A 248 -13.04 -10.37 -1.76
CA ASP A 248 -14.39 -10.03 -2.25
C ASP A 248 -14.49 -8.50 -2.48
N MET A 249 -13.98 -7.68 -1.57
CA MET A 249 -13.95 -6.22 -1.72
C MET A 249 -13.11 -5.75 -2.91
N LEU A 250 -11.95 -6.39 -3.16
CA LEU A 250 -11.11 -6.11 -4.32
C LEU A 250 -11.85 -6.46 -5.62
N LEU A 251 -12.48 -7.63 -5.65
CA LEU A 251 -13.24 -8.10 -6.81
C LEU A 251 -14.44 -7.21 -7.11
N ASP A 252 -15.19 -6.80 -6.08
CA ASP A 252 -16.34 -5.91 -6.23
C ASP A 252 -15.91 -4.56 -6.84
N GLY A 253 -14.82 -3.96 -6.34
CA GLY A 253 -14.28 -2.71 -6.88
C GLY A 253 -13.86 -2.81 -8.35
N MET A 254 -13.26 -3.94 -8.75
CA MET A 254 -12.85 -4.21 -10.13
C MET A 254 -14.06 -4.52 -11.03
N VAL A 255 -15.02 -5.31 -10.53
CA VAL A 255 -16.26 -5.66 -11.25
C VAL A 255 -17.10 -4.43 -11.52
N ASP A 256 -17.26 -3.55 -10.56
CA ASP A 256 -18.02 -2.31 -10.72
C ASP A 256 -17.39 -1.37 -11.77
N LYS A 257 -16.07 -1.26 -11.77
CA LYS A 257 -15.34 -0.48 -12.78
C LYS A 257 -15.51 -1.07 -14.19
N ALA A 258 -15.35 -2.39 -14.33
CA ALA A 258 -15.53 -3.09 -15.58
C ALA A 258 -17.00 -3.03 -16.07
N ARG A 259 -17.97 -3.20 -15.17
CA ARG A 259 -19.42 -3.12 -15.49
C ARG A 259 -19.78 -1.74 -16.03
N ARG A 260 -19.25 -0.65 -15.45
CA ARG A 260 -19.47 0.71 -15.95
C ARG A 260 -18.87 0.90 -17.35
N GLN A 261 -17.65 0.43 -17.59
CA GLN A 261 -17.02 0.49 -18.92
C GLN A 261 -17.80 -0.31 -19.96
N ILE A 262 -18.14 -1.56 -19.66
CA ILE A 262 -18.93 -2.42 -20.55
C ILE A 262 -20.30 -1.81 -20.81
N GLY A 263 -20.96 -1.21 -19.82
CA GLY A 263 -22.21 -0.50 -19.96
C GLY A 263 -22.11 0.66 -20.95
N LEU A 264 -21.08 1.49 -20.86
CA LEU A 264 -20.81 2.58 -21.80
C LEU A 264 -20.59 2.06 -23.24
N PHE A 265 -19.77 1.04 -23.41
CA PHE A 265 -19.57 0.41 -24.73
C PHE A 265 -20.85 -0.18 -25.31
N ARG A 266 -21.69 -0.79 -24.48
CA ARG A 266 -22.98 -1.35 -24.91
C ARG A 266 -23.93 -0.27 -25.42
N VAL A 267 -24.04 0.86 -24.72
CA VAL A 267 -24.84 2.02 -25.15
C VAL A 267 -24.32 2.58 -26.48
N LEU A 268 -23.00 2.73 -26.61
CA LEU A 268 -22.37 3.23 -27.84
C LEU A 268 -22.59 2.29 -29.02
N LEU A 269 -22.48 0.96 -28.83
CA LEU A 269 -22.77 -0.03 -29.85
C LEU A 269 -24.25 -0.02 -30.30
N ILE A 270 -25.19 0.14 -29.35
CA ILE A 270 -26.61 0.27 -29.67
C ILE A 270 -26.85 1.53 -30.53
N PHE A 271 -26.22 2.66 -30.15
CA PHE A 271 -26.35 3.89 -30.90
C PHE A 271 -25.81 3.79 -32.33
N ILE A 272 -24.60 3.23 -32.49
CA ILE A 272 -24.00 2.97 -33.82
C ILE A 272 -24.86 2.02 -34.64
N SER A 273 -25.34 0.93 -34.05
CA SER A 273 -26.21 -0.03 -34.74
C SER A 273 -27.52 0.63 -35.22
N THR A 274 -28.10 1.50 -34.41
CA THR A 274 -29.33 2.25 -34.77
C THR A 274 -29.07 3.17 -35.97
N ILE A 275 -27.94 3.88 -36.00
CA ILE A 275 -27.57 4.74 -37.13
C ILE A 275 -27.35 3.91 -38.40
N ILE A 276 -26.67 2.77 -38.31
CA ILE A 276 -26.43 1.90 -39.46
C ILE A 276 -27.77 1.36 -40.02
N ILE A 277 -28.68 0.91 -39.16
CA ILE A 277 -30.00 0.44 -39.57
C ILE A 277 -30.81 1.56 -40.24
N ALA A 278 -30.78 2.77 -39.64
CA ALA A 278 -31.47 3.92 -40.23
C ALA A 278 -30.92 4.29 -41.63
N LEU A 279 -29.56 4.23 -41.78
CA LEU A 279 -28.89 4.52 -43.04
C LEU A 279 -29.24 3.43 -44.11
N ILE A 280 -29.28 2.17 -43.73
CA ILE A 280 -29.68 1.06 -44.64
C ILE A 280 -31.12 1.25 -45.09
N ILE A 281 -32.06 1.56 -44.20
CA ILE A 281 -33.46 1.82 -44.56
C ILE A 281 -33.54 3.02 -45.50
N TYR A 282 -32.82 4.12 -45.22
CA TYR A 282 -32.78 5.30 -46.06
C TYR A 282 -32.24 5.05 -47.48
N THR A 283 -31.25 4.15 -47.60
CA THR A 283 -30.65 3.82 -48.94
C THR A 283 -31.49 2.79 -49.74
N LEU A 284 -32.39 2.08 -49.09
CA LEU A 284 -33.28 1.09 -49.74
C LEU A 284 -34.66 1.66 -50.16
N THR A 285 -34.97 2.90 -49.72
CA THR A 285 -36.16 3.65 -50.05
C THR A 285 -35.88 4.66 -51.17
#